data_393e3208c344e00fd25c37b4a2d0999f
#
_entry.id   393e3208c344e00fd25c37b4a2d0999f
#
_cell.length_a   1.000
_cell.length_b   1.000
_cell.length_c   1.000
_cell.angle_alpha   90.00
_cell.angle_beta   90.00
_cell.angle_gamma   90.00
#
_symmetry.space_group_name_H-M   'P 1'
#
loop_
_entity.id
_entity.type
_entity.pdbx_description
1 polymer ?
#
loop_
_entity_poly.entity_id
_entity_poly.type
_entity_poly.pdbx_seq_one_letter_code
_entity_poly.pdbx_strand_id
1 'polypeptide(L)'
;QEDNGLSDYCNRMGDTIKKRSLSIHGPFLDLNTASFDKLIKQVTLTRYNQAYDVAKKLGADRIVFHSCYYEDIYFKEAYINNSLEFCKEFLSDKDESVKIHIENMYDKDISVLKELVDKVNNDIFSICLDIGHANCYSNQSLEEIIKLLGDKIGHLHLNNNYGKKDSHNGFENGNINVKQVLKLVDGYCDKPPMTIEVTDFNEAIESV
;
A
#
# COMPACT_ATOMS: atom_id res chain seq x y z
N GLN A 1 -17.38 -16.68 -15.09
CA GLN A 1 -16.41 -17.64 -14.52
C GLN A 1 -15.65 -17.08 -13.32
N GLU A 2 -15.42 -15.75 -13.26
CA GLU A 2 -14.70 -15.09 -12.13
C GLU A 2 -15.55 -15.05 -10.84
N ASP A 3 -16.86 -14.89 -10.91
CA ASP A 3 -17.74 -14.81 -9.74
C ASP A 3 -17.86 -16.15 -8.95
N ASN A 4 -17.70 -17.29 -9.62
CA ASN A 4 -17.80 -18.59 -8.96
C ASN A 4 -16.59 -18.89 -8.06
N GLY A 5 -15.39 -18.46 -8.47
CA GLY A 5 -14.16 -18.67 -7.70
C GLY A 5 -14.15 -17.86 -6.40
N LEU A 6 -14.60 -16.60 -6.45
CA LEU A 6 -14.68 -15.73 -5.28
C LEU A 6 -15.75 -16.22 -4.28
N SER A 7 -16.94 -16.61 -4.77
CA SER A 7 -17.99 -17.20 -3.92
C SER A 7 -17.53 -18.47 -3.22
N ASP A 8 -16.83 -19.37 -3.93
CA ASP A 8 -16.29 -20.60 -3.35
C ASP A 8 -15.20 -20.31 -2.31
N TYR A 9 -14.31 -19.35 -2.59
CA TYR A 9 -13.31 -18.89 -1.62
C TYR A 9 -13.96 -18.32 -0.37
N CYS A 10 -14.92 -17.40 -0.50
CA CYS A 10 -15.67 -16.82 0.61
C CYS A 10 -16.40 -17.88 1.46
N ASN A 11 -16.98 -18.92 0.80
CA ASN A 11 -17.65 -20.00 1.51
C ASN A 11 -16.66 -20.86 2.33
N ARG A 12 -15.48 -21.14 1.78
CA ARG A 12 -14.45 -21.93 2.47
C ARG A 12 -13.77 -21.17 3.62
N MET A 13 -13.56 -19.88 3.44
CA MET A 13 -12.85 -19.02 4.40
C MET A 13 -13.79 -18.27 5.34
N GLY A 14 -15.10 -18.31 5.10
CA GLY A 14 -16.10 -17.39 5.59
C GLY A 14 -16.06 -17.09 7.09
N ASP A 15 -15.95 -18.11 7.95
CA ASP A 15 -15.96 -17.90 9.40
C ASP A 15 -14.59 -17.42 9.94
N THR A 16 -13.52 -17.73 9.24
CA THR A 16 -12.17 -17.32 9.61
C THR A 16 -11.91 -15.85 9.26
N ILE A 17 -12.40 -15.42 8.09
CA ILE A 17 -12.24 -14.06 7.58
C ILE A 17 -13.17 -13.09 8.36
N LYS A 18 -14.44 -13.46 8.56
CA LYS A 18 -15.45 -12.59 9.19
C LYS A 18 -15.16 -12.14 10.63
N LYS A 19 -14.23 -12.79 11.29
CA LYS A 19 -13.87 -12.50 12.69
C LYS A 19 -12.59 -11.67 12.85
N ARG A 20 -11.93 -11.29 11.74
CA ARG A 20 -10.65 -10.60 11.75
C ARG A 20 -10.68 -9.36 10.86
N SER A 21 -9.86 -8.37 11.21
CA SER A 21 -9.51 -7.29 10.30
C SER A 21 -8.82 -7.90 9.06
N LEU A 22 -9.32 -7.56 7.88
CA LEU A 22 -8.82 -8.08 6.61
C LEU A 22 -8.25 -6.94 5.77
N SER A 23 -6.98 -7.08 5.40
CA SER A 23 -6.32 -6.25 4.40
C SER A 23 -6.24 -7.01 3.08
N ILE A 24 -6.45 -6.32 1.96
CA ILE A 24 -6.29 -6.87 0.62
C ILE A 24 -5.21 -6.09 -0.10
N HIS A 25 -4.30 -6.81 -0.76
CA HIS A 25 -3.42 -6.21 -1.75
C HIS A 25 -4.14 -6.15 -3.10
N GLY A 26 -4.26 -4.95 -3.66
CA GLY A 26 -4.87 -4.71 -4.96
C GLY A 26 -3.98 -5.18 -6.13
N PRO A 27 -4.54 -5.27 -7.34
CA PRO A 27 -3.75 -5.61 -8.52
C PRO A 27 -2.79 -4.45 -8.86
N PHE A 28 -1.58 -4.79 -9.28
CA PHE A 28 -0.53 -3.81 -9.55
C PHE A 28 0.20 -4.01 -10.89
N LEU A 29 0.36 -5.25 -11.37
CA LEU A 29 1.10 -5.52 -12.60
C LEU A 29 0.42 -4.87 -13.81
N ASP A 30 1.21 -4.16 -14.61
CA ASP A 30 0.79 -3.46 -15.85
C ASP A 30 -0.25 -2.34 -15.63
N LEU A 31 -0.55 -1.98 -14.38
CA LEU A 31 -1.47 -0.91 -14.03
C LEU A 31 -0.71 0.36 -13.64
N ASN A 32 -1.22 1.52 -14.03
CA ASN A 32 -0.57 2.79 -13.74
C ASN A 32 -1.56 3.95 -13.65
N THR A 33 -1.69 4.53 -12.46
CA THR A 33 -2.56 5.67 -12.18
C THR A 33 -2.11 6.96 -12.87
N ALA A 34 -0.81 7.10 -13.12
CA ALA A 34 -0.18 8.27 -13.73
C ALA A 34 -0.01 8.14 -15.25
N SER A 35 -0.46 7.06 -15.88
CA SER A 35 -0.25 6.83 -17.30
C SER A 35 -0.73 7.99 -18.16
N PHE A 36 0.06 8.36 -19.16
CA PHE A 36 -0.35 9.30 -20.22
C PHE A 36 -1.31 8.66 -21.22
N ASP A 37 -1.28 7.33 -21.33
CA ASP A 37 -2.20 6.58 -22.21
C ASP A 37 -3.56 6.41 -21.53
N LYS A 38 -4.59 6.93 -22.20
CA LYS A 38 -5.97 6.88 -21.68
C LYS A 38 -6.52 5.47 -21.55
N LEU A 39 -6.11 4.53 -22.42
CA LEU A 39 -6.57 3.15 -22.34
C LEU A 39 -5.96 2.44 -21.13
N ILE A 40 -4.68 2.68 -20.82
CA ILE A 40 -4.04 2.16 -19.61
C ILE A 40 -4.71 2.75 -18.36
N LYS A 41 -4.98 4.06 -18.32
CA LYS A 41 -5.75 4.68 -17.22
C LYS A 41 -7.12 4.01 -17.05
N GLN A 42 -7.86 3.79 -18.13
CA GLN A 42 -9.20 3.18 -18.11
C GLN A 42 -9.15 1.72 -17.60
N VAL A 43 -8.18 0.93 -18.06
CA VAL A 43 -7.97 -0.42 -17.57
C VAL A 43 -7.61 -0.40 -16.08
N THR A 44 -6.71 0.50 -15.67
CA THR A 44 -6.32 0.66 -14.26
C THR A 44 -7.54 0.99 -13.39
N LEU A 45 -8.36 1.95 -13.81
CA LEU A 45 -9.59 2.32 -13.10
C LEU A 45 -10.57 1.14 -12.99
N THR A 46 -10.75 0.39 -14.07
CA THR A 46 -11.60 -0.80 -14.10
C THR A 46 -11.11 -1.84 -13.10
N ARG A 47 -9.79 -2.12 -13.07
CA ARG A 47 -9.20 -3.11 -12.17
C ARG A 47 -9.25 -2.67 -10.70
N TYR A 48 -9.05 -1.39 -10.42
CA TYR A 48 -9.16 -0.83 -9.07
C TYR A 48 -10.59 -0.92 -8.54
N ASN A 49 -11.60 -0.61 -9.38
CA ASN A 49 -13.01 -0.78 -9.01
C ASN A 49 -13.36 -2.24 -8.74
N GLN A 50 -12.91 -3.18 -9.59
CA GLN A 50 -13.11 -4.61 -9.36
C GLN A 50 -12.48 -5.06 -8.02
N ALA A 51 -11.27 -4.60 -7.71
CA ALA A 51 -10.59 -4.93 -6.46
C ALA A 51 -11.33 -4.34 -5.24
N TYR A 52 -11.84 -3.12 -5.35
CA TYR A 52 -12.68 -2.51 -4.30
C TYR A 52 -13.97 -3.29 -4.07
N ASP A 53 -14.66 -3.71 -5.14
CA ASP A 53 -15.86 -4.55 -5.04
C ASP A 53 -15.58 -5.90 -4.38
N VAL A 54 -14.42 -6.51 -4.68
CA VAL A 54 -13.96 -7.73 -4.02
C VAL A 54 -13.69 -7.48 -2.54
N ALA A 55 -13.01 -6.38 -2.20
CA ALA A 55 -12.76 -5.98 -0.81
C ALA A 55 -14.07 -5.87 -0.03
N LYS A 56 -15.08 -5.20 -0.58
CA LYS A 56 -16.41 -5.09 0.03
C LYS A 56 -17.10 -6.43 0.18
N LYS A 57 -17.08 -7.29 -0.83
CA LYS A 57 -17.68 -8.64 -0.79
C LYS A 57 -17.04 -9.53 0.29
N LEU A 58 -15.72 -9.40 0.49
CA LEU A 58 -14.98 -10.14 1.51
C LEU A 58 -15.11 -9.53 2.91
N GLY A 59 -15.66 -8.31 3.03
CA GLY A 59 -15.71 -7.57 4.28
C GLY A 59 -14.33 -7.08 4.74
N ALA A 60 -13.44 -6.80 3.79
CA ALA A 60 -12.16 -6.17 4.08
C ALA A 60 -12.37 -4.71 4.48
N ASP A 61 -11.59 -4.26 5.44
CA ASP A 61 -11.61 -2.90 5.96
C ASP A 61 -10.54 -2.01 5.30
N ARG A 62 -9.64 -2.60 4.50
CA ARG A 62 -8.63 -1.85 3.73
C ARG A 62 -8.15 -2.56 2.49
N ILE A 63 -7.66 -1.76 1.55
CA ILE A 63 -7.00 -2.22 0.33
C ILE A 63 -5.77 -1.38 0.04
N VAL A 64 -4.68 -2.03 -0.37
CA VAL A 64 -3.41 -1.40 -0.71
C VAL A 64 -3.19 -1.48 -2.22
N PHE A 65 -2.74 -0.38 -2.83
CA PHE A 65 -2.33 -0.29 -4.23
C PHE A 65 -0.94 0.34 -4.32
N HIS A 66 -0.15 -0.06 -5.31
CA HIS A 66 1.17 0.52 -5.54
C HIS A 66 1.12 1.96 -6.04
N SER A 67 2.14 2.76 -5.71
CA SER A 67 2.28 4.15 -6.16
C SER A 67 2.46 4.27 -7.67
N CYS A 68 3.10 3.28 -8.29
CA CYS A 68 3.48 3.30 -9.71
C CYS A 68 4.32 4.54 -10.10
N TYR A 69 5.01 5.14 -9.12
CA TYR A 69 5.94 6.23 -9.37
C TYR A 69 7.33 5.70 -9.73
N TYR A 70 7.79 6.08 -10.92
CA TYR A 70 9.13 5.76 -11.42
C TYR A 70 9.84 7.07 -11.70
N GLU A 71 10.65 7.53 -10.75
CA GLU A 71 11.29 8.86 -10.78
C GLU A 71 12.15 9.12 -12.00
N ASP A 72 12.80 8.07 -12.53
CA ASP A 72 13.61 8.17 -13.74
C ASP A 72 12.79 8.23 -15.05
N ILE A 73 11.45 8.03 -14.97
CA ILE A 73 10.53 7.97 -16.11
C ILE A 73 9.54 9.13 -16.09
N TYR A 74 9.00 9.45 -14.93
CA TYR A 74 7.97 10.48 -14.75
C TYR A 74 8.57 11.77 -14.19
N PHE A 75 8.23 12.90 -14.79
CA PHE A 75 8.38 14.18 -14.09
C PHE A 75 7.40 14.21 -12.91
N LYS A 76 7.89 14.61 -11.74
CA LYS A 76 7.13 14.67 -10.48
C LYS A 76 5.75 15.33 -10.65
N GLU A 77 5.70 16.51 -11.26
CA GLU A 77 4.44 17.24 -11.47
C GLU A 77 3.45 16.48 -12.34
N ALA A 78 3.94 15.83 -13.40
CA ALA A 78 3.09 15.04 -14.30
C ALA A 78 2.53 13.80 -13.58
N TYR A 79 3.36 13.11 -12.80
CA TYR A 79 2.91 12.00 -11.97
C TYR A 79 1.82 12.45 -10.99
N ILE A 80 2.08 13.50 -10.21
CA ILE A 80 1.14 14.00 -9.21
C ILE A 80 -0.18 14.42 -9.86
N ASN A 81 -0.14 15.19 -10.93
CA ASN A 81 -1.36 15.69 -11.59
C ASN A 81 -2.19 14.55 -12.18
N ASN A 82 -1.56 13.61 -12.88
CA ASN A 82 -2.25 12.47 -13.49
C ASN A 82 -2.83 11.51 -12.43
N SER A 83 -2.05 11.21 -11.37
CA SER A 83 -2.52 10.37 -10.27
C SER A 83 -3.61 11.06 -9.46
N LEU A 84 -3.55 12.38 -9.28
CA LEU A 84 -4.59 13.16 -8.60
C LEU A 84 -5.93 13.08 -9.35
N GLU A 85 -5.92 13.25 -10.69
CA GLU A 85 -7.12 13.07 -11.51
C GLU A 85 -7.70 11.67 -11.37
N PHE A 86 -6.84 10.66 -11.48
CA PHE A 86 -7.24 9.27 -11.32
C PHE A 86 -7.83 9.01 -9.93
N CYS A 87 -7.15 9.44 -8.86
CA CYS A 87 -7.63 9.23 -7.49
C CYS A 87 -8.97 9.91 -7.24
N LYS A 88 -9.17 11.14 -7.76
CA LYS A 88 -10.46 11.83 -7.64
C LYS A 88 -11.58 11.09 -8.34
N GLU A 89 -11.34 10.56 -9.54
CA GLU A 89 -12.30 9.74 -10.26
C GLU A 89 -12.59 8.44 -9.52
N PHE A 90 -11.55 7.70 -9.13
CA PHE A 90 -11.69 6.43 -8.44
C PHE A 90 -12.43 6.56 -7.10
N LEU A 91 -12.11 7.60 -6.31
CA LEU A 91 -12.68 7.80 -4.98
C LEU A 91 -14.08 8.43 -4.98
N SER A 92 -14.58 8.91 -6.12
CA SER A 92 -15.79 9.73 -6.20
C SER A 92 -17.07 9.03 -5.71
N ASP A 93 -17.11 7.71 -5.79
CA ASP A 93 -18.25 6.86 -5.41
C ASP A 93 -17.91 5.85 -4.29
N LYS A 94 -16.75 5.99 -3.64
CA LYS A 94 -16.32 5.11 -2.56
C LYS A 94 -16.81 5.63 -1.20
N ASP A 95 -17.22 4.68 -0.36
CA ASP A 95 -17.65 4.97 1.01
C ASP A 95 -16.54 4.63 2.03
N GLU A 96 -16.78 4.96 3.30
CA GLU A 96 -15.81 4.79 4.39
C GLU A 96 -15.60 3.34 4.83
N SER A 97 -16.30 2.37 4.26
CA SER A 97 -16.26 0.97 4.69
C SER A 97 -14.94 0.28 4.37
N VAL A 98 -14.21 0.77 3.34
CA VAL A 98 -12.89 0.26 2.96
C VAL A 98 -11.93 1.43 2.85
N LYS A 99 -10.88 1.43 3.68
CA LYS A 99 -9.79 2.41 3.56
C LYS A 99 -8.87 2.02 2.40
N ILE A 100 -8.36 3.01 1.69
CA ILE A 100 -7.55 2.84 0.49
C ILE A 100 -6.17 3.43 0.77
N HIS A 101 -5.14 2.62 0.56
CA HIS A 101 -3.76 3.03 0.81
C HIS A 101 -2.93 2.93 -0.46
N ILE A 102 -2.07 3.94 -0.66
CA ILE A 102 -1.08 3.94 -1.73
C ILE A 102 0.29 3.59 -1.14
N GLU A 103 0.92 2.57 -1.69
CA GLU A 103 2.16 2.01 -1.17
C GLU A 103 3.38 2.55 -1.92
N ASN A 104 4.42 2.89 -1.17
CA ASN A 104 5.73 3.22 -1.75
C ASN A 104 6.38 1.97 -2.34
N MET A 105 6.92 2.11 -3.55
CA MET A 105 7.65 1.06 -4.25
C MET A 105 9.10 1.48 -4.53
N TYR A 106 9.33 2.10 -5.66
CA TYR A 106 10.64 2.57 -6.12
C TYR A 106 10.88 4.04 -5.83
N ASP A 107 10.17 4.59 -4.87
CA ASP A 107 10.13 6.02 -4.54
C ASP A 107 11.43 6.44 -3.85
N LYS A 108 12.33 7.09 -4.59
CA LYS A 108 13.59 7.64 -4.04
C LYS A 108 13.32 8.81 -3.08
N ASP A 109 12.31 9.62 -3.37
CA ASP A 109 11.80 10.69 -2.52
C ASP A 109 10.34 10.45 -2.15
N ILE A 110 10.12 10.02 -0.91
CA ILE A 110 8.79 9.67 -0.40
C ILE A 110 7.87 10.91 -0.23
N SER A 111 8.41 12.12 -0.29
CA SER A 111 7.62 13.35 -0.21
C SER A 111 6.61 13.49 -1.35
N VAL A 112 6.85 12.79 -2.46
CA VAL A 112 5.95 12.76 -3.62
C VAL A 112 4.63 12.10 -3.26
N LEU A 113 4.65 10.99 -2.52
CA LEU A 113 3.42 10.32 -2.05
C LEU A 113 2.67 11.18 -1.04
N LYS A 114 3.41 11.83 -0.13
CA LYS A 114 2.79 12.78 0.80
C LYS A 114 2.07 13.90 0.06
N GLU A 115 2.73 14.51 -0.92
CA GLU A 115 2.13 15.58 -1.71
C GLU A 115 0.87 15.11 -2.47
N LEU A 116 0.88 13.89 -3.02
CA LEU A 116 -0.29 13.31 -3.67
C LEU A 116 -1.44 13.14 -2.69
N VAL A 117 -1.20 12.51 -1.53
CA VAL A 117 -2.24 12.28 -0.51
C VAL A 117 -2.79 13.60 0.03
N ASP A 118 -1.93 14.59 0.29
CA ASP A 118 -2.36 15.92 0.72
C ASP A 118 -3.24 16.63 -0.32
N LYS A 119 -2.95 16.47 -1.62
CA LYS A 119 -3.75 17.04 -2.72
C LYS A 119 -5.05 16.29 -2.98
N VAL A 120 -5.06 14.98 -2.80
CA VAL A 120 -6.28 14.16 -2.89
C VAL A 120 -7.25 14.55 -1.79
N ASN A 121 -6.74 14.79 -0.58
CA ASN A 121 -7.47 15.27 0.58
C ASN A 121 -8.79 14.53 0.81
N ASN A 122 -8.71 13.21 1.00
CA ASN A 122 -9.85 12.33 1.19
C ASN A 122 -9.62 11.43 2.41
N ASP A 123 -10.58 11.33 3.33
CA ASP A 123 -10.47 10.65 4.63
C ASP A 123 -10.32 9.13 4.54
N ILE A 124 -10.62 8.54 3.38
CA ILE A 124 -10.41 7.11 3.16
C ILE A 124 -9.10 6.80 2.43
N PHE A 125 -8.34 7.82 2.01
CA PHE A 125 -7.14 7.68 1.20
C PHE A 125 -5.89 8.13 1.98
N SER A 126 -4.91 7.22 2.14
CA SER A 126 -3.68 7.48 2.89
C SER A 126 -2.51 6.66 2.34
N ILE A 127 -1.39 6.65 3.02
CA ILE A 127 -0.18 5.94 2.61
C ILE A 127 -0.10 4.59 3.33
N CYS A 128 0.25 3.54 2.58
CA CYS A 128 0.86 2.34 3.12
C CYS A 128 2.38 2.52 3.06
N LEU A 129 3.05 2.53 4.20
CA LEU A 129 4.51 2.53 4.21
C LEU A 129 5.02 1.09 4.28
N ASP A 130 5.62 0.62 3.17
CA ASP A 130 6.46 -0.57 3.19
C ASP A 130 7.88 -0.19 3.57
N ILE A 131 8.34 -0.70 4.71
CA ILE A 131 9.66 -0.38 5.28
C ILE A 131 10.79 -1.06 4.52
N GLY A 132 10.54 -2.21 3.91
CA GLY A 132 11.52 -2.94 3.09
C GLY A 132 11.74 -2.25 1.75
N HIS A 133 10.69 -1.82 1.06
CA HIS A 133 10.79 -1.00 -0.14
C HIS A 133 11.55 0.30 0.15
N ALA A 134 11.20 0.99 1.23
CA ALA A 134 11.89 2.22 1.62
C ALA A 134 13.38 1.97 1.88
N ASN A 135 13.74 0.87 2.55
CA ASN A 135 15.14 0.51 2.81
C ASN A 135 15.93 0.18 1.53
N CYS A 136 15.27 -0.38 0.51
CA CYS A 136 15.91 -0.72 -0.77
C CYS A 136 16.06 0.48 -1.71
N TYR A 137 15.07 1.35 -1.75
CA TYR A 137 14.91 2.27 -2.88
C TYR A 137 14.94 3.74 -2.49
N SER A 138 14.59 4.09 -1.24
CA SER A 138 14.56 5.49 -0.83
C SER A 138 15.95 6.06 -0.52
N ASN A 139 16.15 7.34 -0.85
CA ASN A 139 17.30 8.11 -0.45
C ASN A 139 17.19 8.65 1.01
N GLN A 140 16.04 8.48 1.63
CA GLN A 140 15.71 8.96 2.97
C GLN A 140 15.78 7.78 3.96
N SER A 141 16.21 8.03 5.17
CA SER A 141 16.14 7.03 6.25
C SER A 141 14.70 6.78 6.67
N LEU A 142 14.40 5.59 7.22
CA LEU A 142 13.07 5.26 7.75
C LEU A 142 12.62 6.24 8.85
N GLU A 143 13.54 6.79 9.64
CA GLU A 143 13.22 7.81 10.64
C GLU A 143 12.75 9.12 10.00
N GLU A 144 13.44 9.60 8.95
CA GLU A 144 13.04 10.79 8.20
C GLU A 144 11.69 10.59 7.51
N ILE A 145 11.47 9.42 6.91
CA ILE A 145 10.22 9.05 6.24
C ILE A 145 9.06 9.06 7.23
N ILE A 146 9.19 8.35 8.37
CA ILE A 146 8.12 8.25 9.36
C ILE A 146 7.78 9.63 9.95
N LYS A 147 8.78 10.44 10.25
CA LYS A 147 8.56 11.81 10.72
C LYS A 147 7.91 12.71 9.69
N LEU A 148 8.27 12.56 8.42
CA LEU A 148 7.71 13.34 7.31
C LEU A 148 6.25 12.97 7.06
N LEU A 149 5.94 11.68 7.06
CA LEU A 149 4.61 11.19 6.72
C LEU A 149 3.63 11.32 7.89
N GLY A 150 4.07 11.00 9.12
CA GLY A 150 3.24 11.12 10.32
C GLY A 150 1.89 10.44 10.18
N ASP A 151 0.82 11.18 10.46
CA ASP A 151 -0.57 10.69 10.40
C ASP A 151 -1.07 10.35 8.99
N LYS A 152 -0.27 10.60 7.94
CA LYS A 152 -0.60 10.14 6.58
C LYS A 152 -0.33 8.66 6.39
N ILE A 153 0.39 8.01 7.30
CA ILE A 153 0.56 6.56 7.30
C ILE A 153 -0.70 5.91 7.87
N GLY A 154 -1.52 5.34 7.01
CA GLY A 154 -2.75 4.62 7.39
C GLY A 154 -2.57 3.11 7.43
N HIS A 155 -1.46 2.58 6.91
CA HIS A 155 -1.10 1.17 6.94
C HIS A 155 0.41 0.99 6.87
N LEU A 156 0.91 -0.16 7.36
CA LEU A 156 2.32 -0.54 7.28
C LEU A 156 2.45 -1.94 6.71
N HIS A 157 3.40 -2.11 5.80
CA HIS A 157 3.95 -3.40 5.44
C HIS A 157 5.30 -3.60 6.11
N LEU A 158 5.44 -4.71 6.81
CA LEU A 158 6.61 -5.02 7.62
C LEU A 158 7.33 -6.24 7.07
N ASN A 159 8.53 -6.03 6.61
CA ASN A 159 9.49 -7.05 6.21
C ASN A 159 10.90 -6.53 6.44
N ASN A 160 11.90 -7.34 6.22
CA ASN A 160 13.31 -6.92 6.31
C ASN A 160 14.09 -7.32 5.06
N ASN A 161 15.18 -6.64 4.83
CA ASN A 161 16.14 -6.90 3.76
C ASN A 161 17.47 -6.22 4.06
N TYR A 162 18.45 -6.35 3.17
CA TYR A 162 19.79 -5.77 3.34
C TYR A 162 20.00 -4.48 2.50
N GLY A 163 18.93 -3.82 2.04
CA GLY A 163 18.99 -2.57 1.28
C GLY A 163 19.49 -2.71 -0.17
N LYS A 164 19.50 -3.94 -0.73
CA LYS A 164 20.00 -4.20 -2.10
C LYS A 164 18.97 -4.91 -2.98
N LYS A 165 18.14 -5.72 -2.36
CA LYS A 165 17.10 -6.51 -3.01
C LYS A 165 15.93 -6.55 -2.06
N ASP A 166 14.78 -6.32 -2.60
CA ASP A 166 13.52 -6.49 -1.91
C ASP A 166 13.25 -7.99 -1.75
N SER A 167 13.64 -8.53 -0.59
CA SER A 167 13.66 -9.97 -0.36
C SER A 167 12.56 -10.46 0.58
N HIS A 168 11.82 -9.54 1.21
CA HIS A 168 10.75 -9.85 2.15
C HIS A 168 11.13 -10.90 3.21
N ASN A 169 12.29 -10.69 3.85
CA ASN A 169 12.78 -11.56 4.91
C ASN A 169 12.08 -11.27 6.24
N GLY A 170 12.21 -12.18 7.20
CA GLY A 170 11.79 -11.99 8.58
C GLY A 170 12.52 -10.86 9.29
N PHE A 171 12.00 -10.41 10.43
CA PHE A 171 12.47 -9.20 11.12
C PHE A 171 13.94 -9.25 11.56
N GLU A 172 14.45 -10.41 11.89
CA GLU A 172 15.85 -10.59 12.31
C GLU A 172 16.80 -10.86 11.12
N ASN A 173 16.27 -11.01 9.88
CA ASN A 173 17.04 -11.33 8.68
C ASN A 173 17.15 -10.13 7.74
N GLY A 174 17.87 -9.09 8.17
CA GLY A 174 18.10 -7.87 7.39
C GLY A 174 18.83 -6.80 8.21
N ASN A 175 18.90 -5.58 7.67
CA ASN A 175 19.56 -4.46 8.33
C ASN A 175 18.60 -3.40 8.88
N ILE A 176 17.28 -3.62 8.75
CA ILE A 176 16.26 -2.75 9.36
C ILE A 176 16.13 -3.12 10.84
N ASN A 177 16.26 -2.14 11.71
CA ASN A 177 15.89 -2.31 13.12
C ASN A 177 14.38 -2.13 13.28
N VAL A 178 13.61 -3.21 13.06
CA VAL A 178 12.14 -3.17 13.09
C VAL A 178 11.61 -2.66 14.45
N LYS A 179 12.25 -3.02 15.57
CA LYS A 179 11.85 -2.54 16.89
C LYS A 179 11.98 -1.01 17.03
N GLN A 180 12.98 -0.42 16.39
CA GLN A 180 13.15 1.03 16.37
C GLN A 180 12.09 1.67 15.45
N VAL A 181 11.80 1.07 14.30
CA VAL A 181 10.74 1.53 13.40
C VAL A 181 9.40 1.56 14.12
N LEU A 182 9.03 0.50 14.83
CA LEU A 182 7.77 0.44 15.59
C LEU A 182 7.68 1.51 16.69
N LYS A 183 8.79 1.83 17.35
CA LYS A 183 8.83 2.95 18.33
C LYS A 183 8.63 4.31 17.67
N LEU A 184 9.19 4.51 16.49
CA LEU A 184 8.98 5.74 15.73
C LEU A 184 7.53 5.88 15.29
N VAL A 185 6.94 4.80 14.78
CA VAL A 185 5.53 4.75 14.40
C VAL A 185 4.62 5.05 15.60
N ASP A 186 4.88 4.46 16.76
CA ASP A 186 4.11 4.75 18.00
C ASP A 186 4.22 6.23 18.43
N GLY A 187 5.34 6.88 18.14
CA GLY A 187 5.59 8.27 18.50
C GLY A 187 5.07 9.31 17.52
N TYR A 188 4.92 8.98 16.24
CA TYR A 188 4.65 9.94 15.16
C TYR A 188 3.38 9.65 14.36
N CYS A 189 2.77 8.46 14.49
CA CYS A 189 1.62 8.04 13.70
C CYS A 189 0.43 7.69 14.60
N ASP A 190 -0.78 7.70 14.02
CA ASP A 190 -2.01 7.34 14.74
C ASP A 190 -2.28 5.82 14.69
N LYS A 191 -1.31 5.02 15.21
CA LYS A 191 -1.41 3.56 15.38
C LYS A 191 -1.95 2.83 14.12
N PRO A 192 -1.30 3.00 12.97
CA PRO A 192 -1.75 2.34 11.75
C PRO A 192 -1.72 0.82 11.90
N PRO A 193 -2.72 0.11 11.36
CA PRO A 193 -2.66 -1.35 11.23
C PRO A 193 -1.43 -1.78 10.44
N MET A 194 -0.96 -3.02 10.70
CA MET A 194 0.27 -3.54 10.14
C MET A 194 0.03 -4.92 9.51
N THR A 195 0.68 -5.16 8.39
CA THR A 195 0.76 -6.48 7.74
C THR A 195 2.20 -6.95 7.72
N ILE A 196 2.45 -8.18 8.13
CA ILE A 196 3.76 -8.83 7.99
C ILE A 196 3.82 -9.43 6.59
N GLU A 197 4.73 -8.91 5.75
CA GLU A 197 4.93 -9.36 4.36
C GLU A 197 6.24 -10.12 4.22
N VAL A 198 6.32 -11.26 4.88
CA VAL A 198 7.49 -12.15 4.88
C VAL A 198 7.20 -13.37 4.02
N THR A 199 8.11 -13.72 3.11
CA THR A 199 7.91 -14.83 2.16
C THR A 199 8.15 -16.20 2.76
N ASP A 200 9.06 -16.34 3.72
CA ASP A 200 9.30 -17.58 4.45
C ASP A 200 8.32 -17.72 5.63
N PHE A 201 7.60 -18.84 5.66
CA PHE A 201 6.57 -19.07 6.67
C PHE A 201 7.12 -19.13 8.11
N ASN A 202 8.30 -19.71 8.31
CA ASN A 202 8.89 -19.81 9.64
C ASN A 202 9.36 -18.45 10.12
N GLU A 203 10.05 -17.69 9.24
CA GLU A 203 10.46 -16.32 9.54
C GLU A 203 9.24 -15.40 9.81
N ALA A 204 8.12 -15.61 9.11
CA ALA A 204 6.90 -14.86 9.37
C ALA A 204 6.34 -15.12 10.76
N ILE A 205 6.35 -16.39 11.22
CA ILE A 205 5.92 -16.75 12.59
C ILE A 205 6.88 -16.16 13.65
N GLU A 206 8.18 -16.20 13.40
CA GLU A 206 9.19 -15.64 14.32
C GLU A 206 9.13 -14.09 14.38
N SER A 207 8.49 -13.45 13.41
CA SER A 207 8.30 -11.99 13.33
C SER A 207 7.07 -11.48 14.11
N VAL A 208 6.25 -12.39 14.69
CA VAL A 208 5.08 -12.06 15.52
C VAL A 208 5.48 -12.02 16.99
#